data_efb4f43d3235b77359e710454c546f22
#
_entry.id   efb4f43d3235b77359e710454c546f22
#
_cell.length_a   1.000
_cell.length_b   1.000
_cell.length_c   1.000
_cell.angle_alpha   90.00
_cell.angle_beta   90.00
_cell.angle_gamma   90.00
#
_symmetry.space_group_name_H-M   'P 1'
#
loop_
_entity.id
_entity.type
_entity.pdbx_description
1 polymer ?
#
loop_
_entity_poly.entity_id
_entity_poly.type
_entity_poly.pdbx_seq_one_letter_code
_entity_poly.pdbx_strand_id
1 'polypeptide(L)'
;KDIYKLESQKALRALMMEQAFVVPPNIKGNDFIEIMQLLFDKEKVETIEPVEGTSPMDILLKNLEKYIYGPKATTYKSFESGKPLVDENYAWFVYDEFYSDLKTREWKTDPQRTSNMIKELFKSDDKDKKALFNKPKRFPGKDKDDNYFPPIKVLRIPLHIFEERKQVQEIVDFEDEEDII
;
A
#
# COMPACT_ATOMS: atom_id res chain seq x y z
N LYS A 1 -9.55 1.16 10.40
CA LYS A 1 -8.58 1.89 11.30
C LYS A 1 -9.03 3.32 11.67
N ASP A 2 -10.20 3.78 11.24
CA ASP A 2 -10.73 5.11 11.60
C ASP A 2 -11.69 5.08 12.80
N ILE A 3 -11.73 3.97 13.53
CA ILE A 3 -12.54 3.82 14.76
C ILE A 3 -12.20 4.92 15.78
N TYR A 4 -10.92 5.32 15.90
CA TYR A 4 -10.51 6.42 16.79
C TYR A 4 -11.11 7.78 16.42
N LYS A 5 -11.53 7.99 15.17
CA LYS A 5 -12.26 9.21 14.79
C LYS A 5 -13.70 9.22 15.28
N LEU A 6 -14.24 8.05 15.64
CA LEU A 6 -15.58 7.90 16.16
C LEU A 6 -15.66 8.07 17.70
N GLU A 7 -14.51 8.15 18.39
CA GLU A 7 -14.46 8.31 19.84
C GLU A 7 -14.97 9.69 20.34
N SER A 8 -15.05 10.67 19.44
CA SER A 8 -15.61 11.97 19.80
C SER A 8 -16.80 12.31 18.91
N GLN A 9 -17.85 12.83 19.53
CA GLN A 9 -19.03 13.33 18.83
C GLN A 9 -18.68 14.38 17.77
N LYS A 10 -17.68 15.24 18.04
CA LYS A 10 -17.21 16.25 17.10
C LYS A 10 -16.60 15.61 15.84
N ALA A 11 -15.78 14.59 16.00
CA ALA A 11 -15.15 13.87 14.88
C ALA A 11 -16.18 13.07 14.06
N LEU A 12 -17.14 12.41 14.73
CA LEU A 12 -18.23 11.71 14.06
C LEU A 12 -19.09 12.68 13.23
N ARG A 13 -19.46 13.83 13.80
CA ARG A 13 -20.22 14.87 13.09
C ARG A 13 -19.50 15.40 11.87
N ALA A 14 -18.19 15.66 11.98
CA ALA A 14 -17.36 16.10 10.86
C ALA A 14 -17.32 15.05 9.75
N LEU A 15 -17.17 13.77 10.10
CA LEU A 15 -17.20 12.67 9.15
C LEU A 15 -18.56 12.55 8.44
N MET A 16 -19.68 12.66 9.18
CA MET A 16 -21.03 12.62 8.59
C MET A 16 -21.31 13.81 7.69
N MET A 17 -20.82 15.00 8.04
CA MET A 17 -20.91 16.18 7.17
C MET A 17 -20.11 15.99 5.88
N GLU A 18 -18.92 15.41 5.98
CA GLU A 18 -18.02 15.17 4.84
C GLU A 18 -18.55 14.08 3.91
N GLN A 19 -19.09 13.00 4.46
CA GLN A 19 -19.47 11.81 3.68
C GLN A 19 -20.93 11.81 3.25
N ALA A 20 -21.85 12.31 4.07
CA ALA A 20 -23.28 12.24 3.83
C ALA A 20 -23.96 13.59 3.61
N PHE A 21 -23.19 14.70 3.70
CA PHE A 21 -23.71 16.07 3.64
C PHE A 21 -24.83 16.38 4.64
N VAL A 22 -24.87 15.62 5.75
CA VAL A 22 -25.86 15.77 6.82
C VAL A 22 -25.20 16.39 8.04
N VAL A 23 -25.83 17.40 8.63
CA VAL A 23 -25.40 17.98 9.91
C VAL A 23 -26.16 17.25 11.05
N PRO A 24 -25.55 16.27 11.71
CA PRO A 24 -26.25 15.55 12.76
C PRO A 24 -26.44 16.46 13.97
N PRO A 25 -27.53 16.28 14.76
CA PRO A 25 -27.79 17.06 15.95
C PRO A 25 -26.69 16.85 16.99
N ASN A 26 -26.58 17.80 17.91
CA ASN A 26 -25.72 17.65 19.07
C ASN A 26 -26.43 16.77 20.10
N ILE A 27 -25.80 15.66 20.52
CA ILE A 27 -26.37 14.69 21.45
C ILE A 27 -25.71 14.89 22.83
N LYS A 28 -26.39 14.62 23.91
CA LYS A 28 -25.80 14.65 25.25
C LYS A 28 -24.72 13.57 25.37
N GLY A 29 -23.65 13.83 26.14
CA GLY A 29 -22.49 12.94 26.19
C GLY A 29 -22.81 11.49 26.57
N ASN A 30 -23.75 11.28 27.53
CA ASN A 30 -24.17 9.93 27.91
C ASN A 30 -24.93 9.21 26.81
N ASP A 31 -25.84 9.89 26.13
CA ASP A 31 -26.62 9.34 25.02
C ASP A 31 -25.68 9.00 23.84
N PHE A 32 -24.64 9.80 23.62
CA PHE A 32 -23.62 9.53 22.61
C PHE A 32 -22.85 8.24 22.93
N ILE A 33 -22.44 8.03 24.18
CA ILE A 33 -21.74 6.82 24.62
C ILE A 33 -22.65 5.59 24.43
N GLU A 34 -23.93 5.69 24.79
CA GLU A 34 -24.89 4.60 24.62
C GLU A 34 -25.11 4.23 23.15
N ILE A 35 -25.26 5.23 22.27
CA ILE A 35 -25.33 5.02 20.83
C ILE A 35 -24.07 4.36 20.30
N MET A 36 -22.87 4.79 20.73
CA MET A 36 -21.62 4.19 20.33
C MET A 36 -21.49 2.75 20.81
N GLN A 37 -21.92 2.45 22.05
CA GLN A 37 -21.96 1.07 22.54
C GLN A 37 -22.87 0.17 21.72
N LEU A 38 -24.04 0.66 21.33
CA LEU A 38 -24.97 -0.08 20.45
C LEU A 38 -24.40 -0.30 19.05
N LEU A 39 -23.69 0.69 18.50
CA LEU A 39 -23.06 0.58 17.16
C LEU A 39 -21.85 -0.36 17.16
N PHE A 40 -21.16 -0.51 18.29
CA PHE A 40 -19.98 -1.39 18.41
C PHE A 40 -20.28 -2.69 19.15
N ASP A 41 -21.54 -2.97 19.43
CA ASP A 41 -21.97 -4.28 19.93
C ASP A 41 -21.64 -5.34 18.89
N LYS A 42 -20.63 -6.17 19.18
CA LYS A 42 -20.11 -7.19 18.25
C LYS A 42 -21.16 -8.19 17.78
N GLU A 43 -22.24 -8.38 18.54
CA GLU A 43 -23.34 -9.27 18.18
C GLU A 43 -24.29 -8.65 17.12
N LYS A 44 -24.22 -7.33 16.92
CA LYS A 44 -25.09 -6.58 16.00
C LYS A 44 -24.38 -6.01 14.78
N VAL A 45 -23.04 -6.01 14.78
CA VAL A 45 -22.23 -5.53 13.67
C VAL A 45 -21.88 -6.70 12.78
N GLU A 46 -22.53 -6.83 11.65
CA GLU A 46 -22.04 -7.69 10.57
C GLU A 46 -20.70 -7.13 10.06
N THR A 47 -19.65 -7.89 10.29
CA THR A 47 -18.35 -7.59 9.67
C THR A 47 -18.46 -8.00 8.21
N ILE A 48 -18.75 -7.03 7.34
CA ILE A 48 -18.65 -7.26 5.89
C ILE A 48 -17.15 -7.33 5.58
N GLU A 49 -16.66 -8.52 5.33
CA GLU A 49 -15.32 -8.69 4.81
C GLU A 49 -15.24 -7.98 3.45
N PRO A 50 -14.27 -7.07 3.23
CA PRO A 50 -14.13 -6.45 1.93
C PRO A 50 -13.88 -7.53 0.89
N VAL A 51 -14.56 -7.43 -0.24
CA VAL A 51 -14.31 -8.33 -1.39
C VAL A 51 -12.80 -8.33 -1.65
N GLU A 52 -12.22 -9.53 -1.76
CA GLU A 52 -10.80 -9.71 -1.97
C GLU A 52 -10.30 -8.85 -3.15
N GLY A 53 -9.20 -8.15 -2.95
CA GLY A 53 -8.63 -7.25 -3.96
C GLY A 53 -9.24 -5.84 -4.02
N THR A 54 -10.23 -5.49 -3.17
CA THR A 54 -10.86 -4.14 -3.17
C THR A 54 -10.35 -3.23 -2.05
N SER A 55 -9.60 -3.75 -1.08
CA SER A 55 -9.03 -2.92 -0.03
C SER A 55 -7.98 -1.94 -0.60
N PRO A 56 -7.82 -0.74 -0.03
CA PRO A 56 -6.75 0.17 -0.45
C PRO A 56 -5.35 -0.47 -0.38
N MET A 57 -5.14 -1.43 0.50
CA MET A 57 -3.88 -2.17 0.63
C MET A 57 -3.66 -3.11 -0.56
N ASP A 58 -4.70 -3.82 -1.00
CA ASP A 58 -4.65 -4.72 -2.16
C ASP A 58 -4.45 -3.94 -3.45
N ILE A 59 -5.13 -2.80 -3.60
CA ILE A 59 -4.96 -1.91 -4.75
C ILE A 59 -3.51 -1.37 -4.78
N LEU A 60 -2.96 -0.96 -3.64
CA LEU A 60 -1.57 -0.50 -3.55
C LEU A 60 -0.60 -1.61 -3.92
N LEU A 61 -0.81 -2.81 -3.41
CA LEU A 61 0.07 -3.96 -3.69
C LEU A 61 0.02 -4.37 -5.17
N LYS A 62 -1.17 -4.39 -5.78
CA LYS A 62 -1.34 -4.59 -7.24
C LYS A 62 -0.62 -3.52 -8.07
N ASN A 63 -0.67 -2.27 -7.65
CA ASN A 63 0.05 -1.19 -8.35
C ASN A 63 1.57 -1.28 -8.15
N LEU A 64 2.04 -1.66 -6.96
CA LEU A 64 3.45 -1.96 -6.71
C LEU A 64 3.94 -3.10 -7.61
N GLU A 65 3.20 -4.19 -7.70
CA GLU A 65 3.51 -5.31 -8.57
C GLU A 65 3.62 -4.89 -10.03
N LYS A 66 2.61 -4.18 -10.55
CA LYS A 66 2.64 -3.65 -11.92
C LYS A 66 3.82 -2.72 -12.18
N TYR A 67 4.20 -1.91 -11.21
CA TYR A 67 5.33 -0.99 -11.34
C TYR A 67 6.66 -1.74 -11.34
N ILE A 68 6.84 -2.69 -10.45
CA ILE A 68 8.07 -3.49 -10.30
C ILE A 68 8.30 -4.39 -11.52
N TYR A 69 7.24 -5.04 -12.02
CA TYR A 69 7.33 -5.95 -13.17
C TYR A 69 7.12 -5.26 -14.52
N GLY A 70 6.88 -3.95 -14.52
CA GLY A 70 6.83 -3.11 -15.71
C GLY A 70 8.22 -2.84 -16.34
N PRO A 71 8.34 -1.76 -17.12
CA PRO A 71 9.60 -1.40 -17.78
C PRO A 71 10.73 -1.15 -16.77
N LYS A 72 11.78 -1.96 -16.82
CA LYS A 72 12.92 -1.90 -15.90
C LYS A 72 13.95 -0.86 -16.33
N ALA A 73 14.76 -0.41 -15.36
CA ALA A 73 15.88 0.47 -15.63
C ALA A 73 17.02 -0.29 -16.35
N THR A 74 17.35 0.15 -17.55
CA THR A 74 18.48 -0.38 -18.34
C THR A 74 19.64 0.59 -18.40
N THR A 75 19.45 1.85 -17.99
CA THR A 75 20.45 2.91 -17.95
C THR A 75 20.33 3.69 -16.64
N TYR A 76 21.44 4.35 -16.24
CA TYR A 76 21.42 5.23 -15.06
C TYR A 76 20.31 6.28 -15.15
N LYS A 77 20.15 6.94 -16.31
CA LYS A 77 19.11 7.95 -16.52
C LYS A 77 17.71 7.39 -16.34
N SER A 78 17.45 6.16 -16.80
CA SER A 78 16.16 5.52 -16.62
C SER A 78 15.90 5.13 -15.15
N PHE A 79 16.93 4.76 -14.41
CA PHE A 79 16.85 4.52 -12.97
C PHE A 79 16.59 5.81 -12.17
N GLU A 80 17.31 6.88 -12.50
CA GLU A 80 17.12 8.22 -11.92
C GLU A 80 15.70 8.75 -12.17
N SER A 81 15.12 8.48 -13.34
CA SER A 81 13.75 8.83 -13.70
C SER A 81 12.67 7.87 -13.13
N GLY A 82 13.05 7.01 -12.17
CA GLY A 82 12.14 6.22 -11.38
C GLY A 82 11.90 4.80 -11.86
N LYS A 83 12.36 4.38 -13.06
CA LYS A 83 12.18 2.98 -13.47
C LYS A 83 12.86 2.03 -12.46
N PRO A 84 12.19 0.93 -12.08
CA PRO A 84 12.73 0.03 -11.09
C PRO A 84 13.98 -0.70 -11.60
N LEU A 85 15.00 -0.76 -10.76
CA LEU A 85 16.12 -1.68 -10.88
C LEU A 85 15.76 -2.93 -10.06
N VAL A 86 15.71 -4.09 -10.70
CA VAL A 86 15.29 -5.35 -10.07
C VAL A 86 16.45 -6.32 -10.10
N ASP A 87 16.81 -6.85 -8.94
CA ASP A 87 17.72 -7.98 -8.78
C ASP A 87 16.96 -9.24 -8.31
N GLU A 88 17.63 -10.30 -7.93
CA GLU A 88 17.01 -11.58 -7.55
C GLU A 88 16.07 -11.47 -6.33
N ASN A 89 16.36 -10.57 -5.40
CA ASN A 89 15.67 -10.51 -4.11
C ASN A 89 14.87 -9.23 -3.91
N TYR A 90 15.23 -8.15 -4.64
CA TYR A 90 14.72 -6.81 -4.37
C TYR A 90 14.42 -6.01 -5.62
N ALA A 91 13.42 -5.13 -5.51
CA ALA A 91 13.20 -4.02 -6.41
C ALA A 91 13.63 -2.70 -5.73
N TRP A 92 14.29 -1.84 -6.50
CA TRP A 92 14.85 -0.55 -6.07
C TRP A 92 14.33 0.54 -6.99
N PHE A 93 13.68 1.56 -6.47
CA PHE A 93 13.16 2.67 -7.27
C PHE A 93 12.98 3.93 -6.44
N VAL A 94 12.86 5.08 -7.10
CA VAL A 94 12.59 6.38 -6.45
C VAL A 94 11.13 6.42 -5.99
N TYR A 95 10.88 6.62 -4.70
CA TYR A 95 9.52 6.60 -4.14
C TYR A 95 8.63 7.70 -4.74
N ASP A 96 9.15 8.91 -4.93
CA ASP A 96 8.38 10.03 -5.44
C ASP A 96 7.91 9.79 -6.90
N GLU A 97 8.71 9.13 -7.70
CA GLU A 97 8.35 8.74 -9.07
C GLU A 97 7.28 7.63 -9.08
N PHE A 98 7.42 6.63 -8.21
CA PHE A 98 6.36 5.64 -8.00
C PHE A 98 5.05 6.28 -7.54
N TYR A 99 5.12 7.21 -6.59
CA TYR A 99 3.93 7.92 -6.11
C TYR A 99 3.30 8.78 -7.22
N SER A 100 4.10 9.40 -8.08
CA SER A 100 3.62 10.13 -9.26
C SER A 100 2.91 9.20 -10.25
N ASP A 101 3.45 7.99 -10.50
CA ASP A 101 2.78 6.95 -11.30
C ASP A 101 1.44 6.52 -10.67
N LEU A 102 1.39 6.32 -9.35
CA LEU A 102 0.14 6.02 -8.64
C LEU A 102 -0.94 7.08 -8.86
N LYS A 103 -0.58 8.37 -8.86
CA LYS A 103 -1.53 9.46 -9.12
C LYS A 103 -2.13 9.37 -10.52
N THR A 104 -1.39 8.95 -11.52
CA THR A 104 -1.92 8.75 -12.88
C THR A 104 -2.98 7.63 -12.93
N ARG A 105 -3.00 6.76 -11.93
CA ARG A 105 -3.94 5.65 -11.75
C ARG A 105 -5.06 5.98 -10.74
N GLU A 106 -5.38 7.26 -10.57
CA GLU A 106 -6.45 7.75 -9.68
C GLU A 106 -6.23 7.45 -8.18
N TRP A 107 -5.00 7.21 -7.74
CA TRP A 107 -4.67 7.01 -6.33
C TRP A 107 -4.89 8.29 -5.53
N LYS A 108 -5.82 8.25 -4.56
CA LYS A 108 -6.28 9.42 -3.78
C LYS A 108 -5.59 9.61 -2.43
N THR A 109 -4.84 8.60 -1.99
CA THR A 109 -4.15 8.64 -0.68
C THR A 109 -2.91 9.52 -0.77
N ASP A 110 -2.64 10.33 0.25
CA ASP A 110 -1.47 11.19 0.33
C ASP A 110 -0.14 10.40 0.42
N PRO A 111 1.02 11.04 0.11
CA PRO A 111 2.31 10.35 0.07
C PRO A 111 2.71 9.73 1.41
N GLN A 112 2.47 10.43 2.52
CA GLN A 112 2.86 9.95 3.85
C GLN A 112 2.05 8.72 4.25
N ARG A 113 0.75 8.73 4.01
CA ARG A 113 -0.12 7.59 4.28
C ARG A 113 0.21 6.41 3.37
N THR A 114 0.49 6.67 2.08
CA THR A 114 0.94 5.64 1.13
C THR A 114 2.24 4.99 1.60
N SER A 115 3.22 5.78 2.04
CA SER A 115 4.47 5.23 2.57
C SER A 115 4.28 4.38 3.83
N ASN A 116 3.35 4.77 4.71
CA ASN A 116 3.01 3.99 5.89
C ASN A 116 2.30 2.67 5.53
N MET A 117 1.42 2.69 4.52
CA MET A 117 0.79 1.48 3.99
C MET A 117 1.83 0.51 3.42
N ILE A 118 2.83 1.00 2.67
CA ILE A 118 3.94 0.16 2.18
C ILE A 118 4.72 -0.44 3.35
N LYS A 119 5.04 0.33 4.39
CA LYS A 119 5.71 -0.19 5.58
C LYS A 119 4.90 -1.27 6.30
N GLU A 120 3.59 -1.14 6.31
CA GLU A 120 2.69 -2.12 6.90
C GLU A 120 2.64 -3.41 6.06
N LEU A 121 2.52 -3.30 4.73
CA LEU A 121 2.53 -4.42 3.78
C LEU A 121 3.80 -5.29 3.92
N PHE A 122 4.95 -4.64 4.11
CA PHE A 122 6.25 -5.29 4.22
C PHE A 122 6.80 -5.22 5.65
N LYS A 123 5.91 -5.32 6.65
CA LYS A 123 6.30 -5.33 8.06
C LYS A 123 6.91 -6.69 8.40
N SER A 124 8.16 -6.68 8.81
CA SER A 124 8.89 -7.88 9.24
C SER A 124 9.97 -7.47 10.25
N ASP A 125 10.31 -8.37 11.17
CA ASP A 125 11.47 -8.22 12.06
C ASP A 125 12.78 -8.48 11.30
N ASP A 126 12.72 -9.27 10.24
CA ASP A 126 13.82 -9.53 9.34
C ASP A 126 14.06 -8.32 8.42
N LYS A 127 15.29 -7.80 8.43
CA LYS A 127 15.69 -6.65 7.59
C LYS A 127 15.63 -6.95 6.09
N ASP A 128 15.77 -8.21 5.72
CA ASP A 128 15.75 -8.63 4.31
C ASP A 128 14.34 -8.79 3.76
N LYS A 129 13.37 -9.00 4.64
CA LYS A 129 11.95 -9.08 4.31
C LYS A 129 11.18 -7.76 4.47
N LYS A 130 11.87 -6.66 4.77
CA LYS A 130 11.28 -5.36 5.09
C LYS A 130 11.49 -4.35 3.96
N ALA A 131 10.45 -3.55 3.67
CA ALA A 131 10.60 -2.36 2.83
C ALA A 131 11.49 -1.32 3.52
N LEU A 132 12.49 -0.79 2.82
CA LEU A 132 13.43 0.19 3.35
C LEU A 132 13.43 1.46 2.51
N PHE A 133 13.01 2.57 3.11
CA PHE A 133 13.00 3.89 2.49
C PHE A 133 14.36 4.58 2.58
N ASN A 134 14.63 5.48 1.63
CA ASN A 134 15.83 6.33 1.59
C ASN A 134 17.15 5.57 1.61
N LYS A 135 17.19 4.36 1.05
CA LYS A 135 18.43 3.59 0.92
C LYS A 135 19.25 4.10 -0.26
N PRO A 136 20.56 4.36 -0.06
CA PRO A 136 21.43 4.67 -1.19
C PRO A 136 21.63 3.43 -2.04
N LYS A 137 21.33 3.49 -3.33
CA LYS A 137 21.61 2.44 -4.32
C LYS A 137 22.38 3.05 -5.48
N ARG A 138 23.47 2.42 -5.87
CA ARG A 138 24.20 2.75 -7.10
C ARG A 138 23.65 1.92 -8.25
N PHE A 139 23.55 2.55 -9.41
CA PHE A 139 23.29 1.83 -10.65
C PHE A 139 24.54 1.00 -11.02
N PRO A 140 24.38 -0.23 -11.51
CA PRO A 140 25.51 -1.07 -11.93
C PRO A 140 26.28 -0.44 -13.10
N GLY A 141 27.62 -0.62 -13.08
CA GLY A 141 28.50 -0.12 -14.14
C GLY A 141 29.11 1.25 -13.85
N LYS A 142 29.72 1.81 -14.87
CA LYS A 142 30.41 3.08 -14.84
C LYS A 142 29.98 3.96 -16.01
N ASP A 143 30.23 5.26 -15.91
CA ASP A 143 29.99 6.22 -16.97
C ASP A 143 31.10 6.14 -18.06
N LYS A 144 31.02 7.05 -19.04
CA LYS A 144 31.98 7.12 -20.16
C LYS A 144 33.40 7.47 -19.73
N ASP A 145 33.55 8.10 -18.55
CA ASP A 145 34.80 8.55 -17.97
C ASP A 145 35.36 7.57 -16.92
N ASP A 146 34.84 6.32 -16.91
CA ASP A 146 35.19 5.23 -15.98
C ASP A 146 34.88 5.52 -14.50
N ASN A 147 33.98 6.49 -14.21
CA ASN A 147 33.54 6.81 -12.86
C ASN A 147 32.26 6.01 -12.52
N TYR A 148 32.15 5.59 -11.24
CA TYR A 148 30.90 5.00 -10.75
C TYR A 148 29.78 6.03 -10.69
N PHE A 149 28.59 5.63 -11.11
CA PHE A 149 27.40 6.49 -10.97
C PHE A 149 27.17 6.89 -9.51
N PRO A 150 26.70 8.13 -9.25
CA PRO A 150 26.36 8.56 -7.91
C PRO A 150 25.20 7.72 -7.34
N PRO A 151 25.18 7.50 -6.01
CA PRO A 151 24.07 6.78 -5.39
C PRO A 151 22.80 7.63 -5.39
N ILE A 152 21.65 7.01 -5.69
CA ILE A 152 20.31 7.60 -5.61
C ILE A 152 19.62 7.07 -4.35
N LYS A 153 18.86 7.93 -3.67
CA LYS A 153 18.00 7.51 -2.54
C LYS A 153 16.75 6.83 -3.08
N VAL A 154 16.55 5.59 -2.73
CA VAL A 154 15.48 4.74 -3.27
C VAL A 154 14.70 4.04 -2.17
N LEU A 155 13.50 3.59 -2.53
CA LEU A 155 12.75 2.58 -1.81
C LEU A 155 13.25 1.20 -2.25
N ARG A 156 13.56 0.33 -1.30
CA ARG A 156 13.85 -1.08 -1.51
C ARG A 156 12.63 -1.91 -1.13
N ILE A 157 12.13 -2.73 -2.01
CA ILE A 157 11.01 -3.66 -1.79
C ILE A 157 11.51 -5.09 -1.96
N PRO A 158 11.30 -5.99 -0.99
CA PRO A 158 11.60 -7.41 -1.15
C PRO A 158 10.58 -8.09 -2.08
N LEU A 159 11.03 -9.00 -2.95
CA LEU A 159 10.20 -9.63 -3.98
C LEU A 159 9.45 -10.87 -3.51
N HIS A 160 9.88 -11.53 -2.44
CA HIS A 160 9.29 -12.77 -1.95
C HIS A 160 7.77 -12.71 -1.70
N ILE A 161 7.24 -11.56 -1.27
CA ILE A 161 5.79 -11.39 -1.03
C ILE A 161 4.98 -11.56 -2.33
N PHE A 162 5.51 -11.11 -3.46
CA PHE A 162 4.83 -11.28 -4.74
C PHE A 162 4.91 -12.72 -5.25
N GLU A 163 5.98 -13.44 -4.93
CA GLU A 163 6.17 -14.85 -5.29
C GLU A 163 5.25 -15.75 -4.47
N GLU A 164 5.16 -15.52 -3.17
CA GLU A 164 4.24 -16.25 -2.28
C GLU A 164 2.79 -16.09 -2.71
N ARG A 165 2.37 -14.88 -3.13
CA ARG A 165 1.02 -14.64 -3.64
C ARG A 165 0.72 -15.38 -4.95
N LYS A 166 1.68 -15.45 -5.87
CA LYS A 166 1.49 -16.19 -7.13
C LYS A 166 1.27 -17.69 -6.87
N GLN A 167 2.01 -18.27 -5.93
CA GLN A 167 1.84 -19.66 -5.55
C GLN A 167 0.46 -19.93 -4.95
N VAL A 168 -0.04 -19.03 -4.10
CA VAL A 168 -1.39 -19.17 -3.50
C VAL A 168 -2.47 -19.05 -4.58
N GLN A 169 -2.34 -18.12 -5.52
CA GLN A 169 -3.30 -17.93 -6.61
C GLN A 169 -3.35 -19.16 -7.53
N GLU A 170 -2.20 -19.72 -7.87
CA GLU A 170 -2.13 -20.95 -8.68
C GLU A 170 -2.82 -22.14 -7.99
N ILE A 171 -2.74 -22.25 -6.67
CA ILE A 171 -3.41 -23.33 -5.91
C ILE A 171 -4.94 -23.14 -5.93
N VAL A 172 -5.43 -21.93 -5.74
CA VAL A 172 -6.87 -21.63 -5.75
C VAL A 172 -7.47 -21.87 -7.12
N ASP A 173 -6.79 -21.44 -8.19
CA ASP A 173 -7.26 -21.65 -9.57
C ASP A 173 -7.33 -23.16 -9.94
N PHE A 174 -6.50 -24.02 -9.34
CA PHE A 174 -6.56 -25.47 -9.51
C PHE A 174 -7.72 -26.12 -8.75
N GLU A 175 -8.08 -25.62 -7.56
CA GLU A 175 -9.19 -26.17 -6.77
C GLU A 175 -10.56 -25.86 -7.40
N ASP A 176 -10.71 -24.70 -8.04
CA ASP A 176 -11.95 -24.31 -8.74
C ASP A 176 -12.21 -25.12 -10.04
N GLU A 177 -11.19 -25.75 -10.64
CA GLU A 177 -11.35 -26.59 -11.82
C GLU A 177 -11.77 -28.03 -11.49
N GLU A 178 -11.58 -28.52 -10.27
CA GLU A 178 -11.96 -29.89 -9.88
C GLU A 178 -13.44 -30.05 -9.47
N ASP A 179 -14.16 -28.95 -9.19
CA ASP A 179 -15.58 -28.99 -8.79
C ASP A 179 -16.58 -28.97 -9.98
N ILE A 180 -16.11 -29.13 -11.22
CA ILE A 180 -16.96 -29.12 -12.45
C ILE A 180 -16.98 -30.53 -13.11
N ILE A 181 -17.08 -31.62 -12.34
CA ILE A 181 -17.34 -32.97 -12.89
C ILE A 181 -18.56 -33.59 -12.23
#